data_6b7caf74fa1a1278db86716102677a2a
#
_entry.id   6b7caf74fa1a1278db86716102677a2a
#
_cell.length_a   1.000
_cell.length_b   1.000
_cell.length_c   1.000
_cell.angle_alpha   90.00
_cell.angle_beta   90.00
_cell.angle_gamma   90.00
#
_symmetry.space_group_name_H-M   'P 1'
#
loop_
_entity.id
_entity.type
_entity.pdbx_description
1 polymer ?
#
loop_
_entity_poly.entity_id
_entity_poly.type
_entity_poly.pdbx_seq_one_letter_code
_entity_poly.pdbx_strand_id
1 'polypeptide(L)'
;GVPTRITANSAQETPFAFSNDGRSIYFGATISDPAQSALFPKSYMEELYRVSVRGGRYERVLATPAQWICLSDDGKSFLYQDRKGGENEWRKHHTSSVTRDIWNYDVASGKHTRLTTWEGEDRNPRYSPDNRSVYFLSERSGSFNVWNMPVDNPSEARQVTFFKTHPVRFLSISRDGTLCFGYNGEIYT
;
A
#
# COMPACT_ATOMS: atom_id res chain seq x y z
N GLY A 1 15.70 6.81 22.85
CA GLY A 1 15.95 8.05 22.10
C GLY A 1 14.79 9.03 22.30
N VAL A 2 15.05 10.32 22.09
CA VAL A 2 14.00 11.35 22.17
C VAL A 2 13.35 11.44 20.77
N PRO A 3 12.01 11.31 20.63
CA PRO A 3 11.35 11.45 19.35
C PRO A 3 11.51 12.88 18.82
N THR A 4 11.77 13.00 17.51
CA THR A 4 11.91 14.29 16.82
C THR A 4 10.78 14.42 15.79
N ARG A 5 10.08 15.56 15.82
CA ARG A 5 9.06 15.89 14.82
C ARG A 5 9.75 16.28 13.50
N ILE A 6 9.39 15.64 12.39
CA ILE A 6 9.99 15.88 11.06
C ILE A 6 9.05 16.61 10.10
N THR A 7 7.76 16.66 10.38
CA THR A 7 6.74 17.38 9.60
C THR A 7 6.04 18.41 10.49
N ALA A 8 5.57 19.50 9.90
CA ALA A 8 4.89 20.57 10.62
C ALA A 8 3.58 20.96 9.89
N ASN A 9 2.69 19.98 9.75
CA ASN A 9 1.39 20.17 9.12
C ASN A 9 0.26 19.88 10.10
N SER A 10 -0.94 20.43 9.82
CA SER A 10 -2.17 20.17 10.56
C SER A 10 -3.04 19.07 9.97
N ALA A 11 -2.72 18.58 8.75
CA ALA A 11 -3.41 17.45 8.15
C ALA A 11 -2.99 16.15 8.82
N GLN A 12 -3.84 15.13 8.72
CA GLN A 12 -3.46 13.77 9.10
C GLN A 12 -2.38 13.26 8.15
N GLU A 13 -1.33 12.70 8.70
CA GLU A 13 -0.21 12.12 7.97
C GLU A 13 -0.07 10.64 8.35
N THR A 14 -0.05 9.76 7.35
CA THR A 14 0.06 8.31 7.54
C THR A 14 1.37 7.81 6.92
N PRO A 15 2.38 7.41 7.71
CA PRO A 15 3.63 6.89 7.18
C PRO A 15 3.44 5.51 6.55
N PHE A 16 4.05 5.27 5.38
CA PHE A 16 3.96 4.00 4.65
C PHE A 16 5.28 3.25 4.57
N ALA A 17 6.36 3.91 4.19
CA ALA A 17 7.64 3.26 3.97
C ALA A 17 8.83 4.22 4.11
N PHE A 18 10.00 3.68 4.41
CA PHE A 18 11.27 4.36 4.18
C PHE A 18 11.71 4.20 2.71
N SER A 19 12.48 5.17 2.19
CA SER A 19 13.24 4.95 0.98
C SER A 19 14.30 3.86 1.19
N ASN A 20 14.76 3.21 0.12
CA ASN A 20 15.74 2.12 0.22
C ASN A 20 17.06 2.52 0.88
N ASP A 21 17.46 3.80 0.75
CA ASP A 21 18.63 4.36 1.39
C ASP A 21 18.38 4.82 2.85
N GLY A 22 17.16 4.69 3.35
CA GLY A 22 16.74 5.09 4.69
C GLY A 22 16.74 6.61 4.94
N ARG A 23 16.90 7.43 3.91
CA ARG A 23 17.03 8.89 4.06
C ARG A 23 15.72 9.65 3.97
N SER A 24 14.67 9.01 3.47
CA SER A 24 13.35 9.61 3.31
C SER A 24 12.25 8.69 3.81
N ILE A 25 11.11 9.29 4.12
CA ILE A 25 9.87 8.61 4.49
C ILE A 25 8.81 8.98 3.46
N TYR A 26 8.11 7.98 2.96
CA TYR A 26 6.91 8.14 2.14
C TYR A 26 5.67 8.09 3.04
N PHE A 27 4.74 9.00 2.83
CA PHE A 27 3.54 9.12 3.64
C PHE A 27 2.35 9.63 2.82
N GLY A 28 1.14 9.26 3.23
CA GLY A 28 -0.10 9.79 2.69
C GLY A 28 -0.57 10.99 3.50
N ALA A 29 -1.07 12.01 2.82
CA ALA A 29 -1.69 13.18 3.44
C ALA A 29 -2.54 13.99 2.47
N THR A 30 -3.39 14.89 3.00
CA THR A 30 -4.23 15.82 2.21
C THR A 30 -3.72 17.26 2.37
N ILE A 31 -2.42 17.47 2.13
CA ILE A 31 -1.73 18.73 2.42
C ILE A 31 -1.97 19.79 1.35
N SER A 32 -2.03 19.37 0.09
CA SER A 32 -2.06 20.28 -1.06
C SER A 32 -3.46 20.69 -1.50
N ASP A 33 -4.50 20.19 -0.84
CA ASP A 33 -5.86 20.56 -1.20
C ASP A 33 -6.13 22.00 -0.82
N PRO A 34 -6.47 22.90 -1.77
CA PRO A 34 -6.86 24.26 -1.43
C PRO A 34 -8.16 24.24 -0.64
N ALA A 35 -8.34 25.23 0.23
CA ALA A 35 -9.53 25.35 1.08
C ALA A 35 -10.84 25.36 0.28
N GLN A 36 -10.80 25.81 -0.99
CA GLN A 36 -11.95 25.83 -1.91
C GLN A 36 -12.31 24.42 -2.43
N SER A 37 -11.40 23.45 -2.37
CA SER A 37 -11.65 22.05 -2.72
C SER A 37 -12.29 21.25 -1.60
N ALA A 38 -12.72 21.91 -0.52
CA ALA A 38 -13.37 21.29 0.65
C ALA A 38 -14.77 20.69 0.37
N LEU A 39 -15.18 20.59 -0.90
CA LEU A 39 -16.37 19.85 -1.34
C LEU A 39 -16.24 18.32 -1.17
N PHE A 40 -15.01 17.81 -1.05
CA PHE A 40 -14.75 16.40 -0.78
C PHE A 40 -14.29 16.21 0.68
N PRO A 41 -14.69 15.12 1.34
CA PRO A 41 -14.19 14.80 2.67
C PRO A 41 -12.67 14.70 2.63
N LYS A 42 -11.98 15.61 3.31
CA LYS A 42 -10.51 15.78 3.30
C LYS A 42 -9.70 14.52 3.64
N SER A 43 -10.31 13.53 4.27
CA SER A 43 -9.64 12.31 4.74
C SER A 43 -9.64 11.15 3.73
N TYR A 44 -10.30 11.27 2.59
CA TYR A 44 -10.52 10.12 1.71
C TYR A 44 -9.60 10.06 0.49
N MET A 45 -9.04 11.18 0.06
CA MET A 45 -8.22 11.26 -1.16
C MET A 45 -6.83 11.80 -0.80
N GLU A 46 -6.12 11.07 0.05
CA GLU A 46 -4.75 11.40 0.39
C GLU A 46 -3.81 11.25 -0.80
N GLU A 47 -2.92 12.20 -0.97
CA GLU A 47 -1.84 12.16 -1.96
C GLU A 47 -0.59 11.53 -1.34
N LEU A 48 0.32 11.03 -2.18
CA LEU A 48 1.59 10.47 -1.73
C LEU A 48 2.67 11.54 -1.69
N TYR A 49 3.31 11.69 -0.53
CA TYR A 49 4.41 12.61 -0.26
C TYR A 49 5.68 11.89 0.18
N ARG A 50 6.79 12.59 0.06
CA ARG A 50 8.09 12.20 0.59
C ARG A 50 8.70 13.32 1.41
N VAL A 51 9.32 12.99 2.55
CA VAL A 51 10.07 13.92 3.40
C VAL A 51 11.38 13.29 3.85
N SER A 52 12.43 14.12 4.04
CA SER A 52 13.69 13.64 4.62
C SER A 52 13.48 13.18 6.07
N VAL A 53 14.18 12.12 6.52
CA VAL A 53 14.21 11.70 7.93
C VAL A 53 14.74 12.78 8.87
N ARG A 54 15.42 13.80 8.34
CA ARG A 54 15.90 14.97 9.10
C ARG A 54 14.85 16.09 9.16
N GLY A 55 13.67 15.88 8.56
CA GLY A 55 12.65 16.90 8.40
C GLY A 55 12.93 17.87 7.25
N GLY A 56 12.17 18.96 7.22
CA GLY A 56 12.26 19.97 6.19
C GLY A 56 11.07 19.97 5.23
N ARG A 57 11.29 20.46 4.01
CA ARG A 57 10.22 20.53 3.00
C ARG A 57 9.89 19.14 2.48
N TYR A 58 8.62 18.80 2.46
CA TYR A 58 8.12 17.59 1.82
C TYR A 58 7.88 17.83 0.31
N GLU A 59 7.91 16.76 -0.46
CA GLU A 59 7.66 16.74 -1.90
C GLU A 59 6.45 15.87 -2.17
N ARG A 60 5.55 16.31 -3.06
CA ARG A 60 4.47 15.46 -3.56
C ARG A 60 5.04 14.50 -4.62
N VAL A 61 4.90 13.22 -4.37
CA VAL A 61 5.35 12.14 -5.28
C VAL A 61 4.26 11.82 -6.29
N LEU A 62 3.02 11.63 -5.82
CA LEU A 62 1.84 11.38 -6.65
C LEU A 62 0.65 12.18 -6.14
N ALA A 63 -0.14 12.72 -7.07
CA ALA A 63 -1.46 13.26 -6.79
C ALA A 63 -2.53 12.15 -6.66
N THR A 64 -2.24 10.96 -7.18
CA THR A 64 -3.12 9.79 -7.08
C THR A 64 -3.06 9.21 -5.68
N PRO A 65 -4.21 8.88 -5.05
CA PRO A 65 -4.23 8.20 -3.78
C PRO A 65 -3.53 6.84 -3.86
N ALA A 66 -2.37 6.75 -3.21
CA ALA A 66 -1.52 5.56 -3.20
C ALA A 66 -1.17 5.21 -1.76
N GLN A 67 -1.67 4.07 -1.29
CA GLN A 67 -1.50 3.61 0.09
C GLN A 67 -0.62 2.35 0.15
N TRP A 68 -0.01 2.11 1.30
CA TRP A 68 0.74 0.88 1.58
C TRP A 68 1.80 0.58 0.53
N ILE A 69 2.55 1.61 0.14
CA ILE A 69 3.57 1.48 -0.89
C ILE A 69 4.65 0.46 -0.50
N CYS A 70 5.20 -0.20 -1.51
CA CYS A 70 6.36 -1.08 -1.41
C CYS A 70 7.31 -0.78 -2.56
N LEU A 71 8.48 -0.24 -2.26
CA LEU A 71 9.49 0.10 -3.26
C LEU A 71 10.17 -1.16 -3.80
N SER A 72 10.50 -1.18 -5.09
CA SER A 72 11.45 -2.15 -5.65
C SER A 72 12.86 -1.88 -5.11
N ASP A 73 13.72 -2.90 -5.03
CA ASP A 73 15.07 -2.76 -4.48
C ASP A 73 15.93 -1.73 -5.23
N ASP A 74 15.73 -1.59 -6.54
CA ASP A 74 16.43 -0.60 -7.36
C ASP A 74 15.78 0.81 -7.31
N GLY A 75 14.65 0.96 -6.63
CA GLY A 75 13.91 2.21 -6.49
C GLY A 75 13.28 2.74 -7.77
N LYS A 76 13.25 1.94 -8.87
CA LYS A 76 12.70 2.38 -10.15
C LYS A 76 11.19 2.23 -10.24
N SER A 77 10.60 1.43 -9.37
CA SER A 77 9.17 1.24 -9.29
C SER A 77 8.69 1.09 -7.85
N PHE A 78 7.41 1.19 -7.65
CA PHE A 78 6.79 0.80 -6.40
C PHE A 78 5.38 0.27 -6.61
N LEU A 79 5.02 -0.68 -5.78
CA LEU A 79 3.66 -1.17 -5.65
C LEU A 79 2.86 -0.27 -4.73
N TYR A 80 1.57 -0.15 -4.97
CA TYR A 80 0.64 0.50 -4.06
C TYR A 80 -0.76 -0.12 -4.19
N GLN A 81 -1.56 0.02 -3.16
CA GLN A 81 -3.00 -0.14 -3.27
C GLN A 81 -3.65 1.22 -3.52
N ASP A 82 -4.63 1.27 -4.41
CA ASP A 82 -5.36 2.50 -4.66
C ASP A 82 -6.41 2.77 -3.56
N ARG A 83 -6.95 3.98 -3.57
CA ARG A 83 -8.09 4.37 -2.76
C ARG A 83 -9.07 5.13 -3.64
N LYS A 84 -10.23 4.54 -3.87
CA LYS A 84 -11.26 5.07 -4.74
C LYS A 84 -12.41 5.74 -3.98
N GLY A 85 -12.47 5.57 -2.67
CA GLY A 85 -13.53 6.10 -1.83
C GLY A 85 -13.36 5.83 -0.34
N GLY A 86 -14.37 6.17 0.44
CA GLY A 86 -14.41 6.05 1.90
C GLY A 86 -15.00 4.72 2.37
N GLU A 87 -14.41 3.60 1.99
CA GLU A 87 -14.85 2.30 2.45
C GLU A 87 -14.25 1.91 3.79
N ASN A 88 -15.06 1.19 4.59
CA ASN A 88 -14.59 0.59 5.83
C ASN A 88 -13.69 -0.61 5.52
N GLU A 89 -12.41 -0.49 5.81
CA GLU A 89 -11.41 -1.52 5.54
C GLU A 89 -11.62 -2.83 6.32
N TRP A 90 -12.47 -2.84 7.33
CA TRP A 90 -12.81 -4.03 8.13
C TRP A 90 -14.02 -4.79 7.59
N ARG A 91 -14.68 -4.26 6.56
CA ARG A 91 -15.83 -4.90 5.93
C ARG A 91 -15.39 -6.14 5.17
N LYS A 92 -16.12 -7.26 5.37
CA LYS A 92 -15.88 -8.52 4.66
C LYS A 92 -16.73 -8.62 3.39
N HIS A 93 -16.23 -9.38 2.43
CA HIS A 93 -16.94 -9.75 1.19
C HIS A 93 -17.50 -8.53 0.44
N HIS A 94 -16.74 -7.45 0.46
CA HIS A 94 -17.14 -6.23 -0.21
C HIS A 94 -16.74 -6.28 -1.67
N THR A 95 -17.74 -6.17 -2.55
CA THR A 95 -17.57 -5.99 -3.99
C THR A 95 -18.23 -4.69 -4.40
N SER A 96 -17.48 -3.79 -5.00
CA SER A 96 -17.99 -2.51 -5.51
C SER A 96 -16.95 -1.82 -6.40
N SER A 97 -17.34 -0.71 -7.02
CA SER A 97 -16.42 0.14 -7.80
C SER A 97 -15.33 0.83 -6.98
N VAL A 98 -15.43 0.81 -5.64
CA VAL A 98 -14.46 1.44 -4.74
C VAL A 98 -13.55 0.46 -4.01
N THR A 99 -13.67 -0.86 -4.30
CA THR A 99 -12.72 -1.86 -3.80
C THR A 99 -11.31 -1.56 -4.31
N ARG A 100 -10.33 -1.85 -3.47
CA ARG A 100 -8.93 -1.54 -3.75
C ARG A 100 -8.31 -2.55 -4.69
N ASP A 101 -7.43 -2.05 -5.55
CA ASP A 101 -6.61 -2.84 -6.43
C ASP A 101 -5.13 -2.61 -6.16
N ILE A 102 -4.31 -3.55 -6.59
CA ILE A 102 -2.86 -3.43 -6.58
C ILE A 102 -2.38 -2.85 -7.91
N TRP A 103 -1.53 -1.85 -7.81
CA TRP A 103 -0.92 -1.15 -8.93
C TRP A 103 0.61 -1.16 -8.83
N ASN A 104 1.26 -1.12 -9.97
CA ASN A 104 2.68 -0.83 -10.08
C ASN A 104 2.87 0.55 -10.73
N TYR A 105 3.73 1.37 -10.14
CA TYR A 105 4.13 2.66 -10.68
C TYR A 105 5.59 2.63 -11.11
N ASP A 106 5.87 2.94 -12.36
CA ASP A 106 7.21 3.14 -12.90
C ASP A 106 7.63 4.59 -12.75
N VAL A 107 8.70 4.83 -11.99
CA VAL A 107 9.14 6.19 -11.62
C VAL A 107 9.67 6.97 -12.82
N ALA A 108 10.32 6.29 -13.76
CA ALA A 108 10.95 6.96 -14.90
C ALA A 108 9.94 7.43 -15.94
N SER A 109 8.96 6.59 -16.25
CA SER A 109 7.93 6.90 -17.25
C SER A 109 6.68 7.56 -16.68
N GLY A 110 6.49 7.53 -15.36
CA GLY A 110 5.25 7.96 -14.70
C GLY A 110 4.04 7.04 -14.99
N LYS A 111 4.30 5.82 -15.48
CA LYS A 111 3.25 4.88 -15.87
C LYS A 111 2.69 4.12 -14.68
N HIS A 112 1.36 4.11 -14.57
CA HIS A 112 0.62 3.26 -13.66
C HIS A 112 0.14 2.00 -14.40
N THR A 113 0.40 0.83 -13.83
CA THR A 113 -0.05 -0.47 -14.36
C THR A 113 -0.86 -1.18 -13.29
N ARG A 114 -2.15 -1.45 -13.56
CA ARG A 114 -3.02 -2.20 -12.66
C ARG A 114 -2.64 -3.67 -12.73
N LEU A 115 -2.37 -4.29 -11.58
CA LEU A 115 -1.97 -5.69 -11.48
C LEU A 115 -3.14 -6.60 -11.10
N THR A 116 -4.11 -6.12 -10.32
CA THR A 116 -5.29 -6.91 -9.95
C THR A 116 -6.56 -6.33 -10.55
N THR A 117 -7.49 -7.19 -10.95
CA THR A 117 -8.75 -6.84 -11.60
C THR A 117 -9.95 -7.57 -11.00
N TRP A 118 -9.76 -8.25 -9.85
CA TRP A 118 -10.84 -8.90 -9.14
C TRP A 118 -11.79 -7.84 -8.54
N GLU A 119 -13.08 -8.13 -8.51
CA GLU A 119 -14.13 -7.18 -8.07
C GLU A 119 -14.16 -6.87 -6.56
N GLY A 120 -13.45 -7.68 -5.75
CA GLY A 120 -13.32 -7.48 -4.32
C GLY A 120 -12.01 -6.79 -3.93
N GLU A 121 -11.67 -6.84 -2.66
CA GLU A 121 -10.54 -6.14 -2.07
C GLU A 121 -9.21 -6.87 -2.23
N ASP A 122 -8.24 -6.22 -2.88
CA ASP A 122 -6.83 -6.62 -2.92
C ASP A 122 -5.98 -5.56 -2.22
N ARG A 123 -5.13 -5.96 -1.24
CA ARG A 123 -4.46 -5.03 -0.30
C ARG A 123 -3.04 -5.42 0.03
N ASN A 124 -2.31 -4.47 0.66
CA ASN A 124 -1.01 -4.68 1.27
C ASN A 124 0.01 -5.35 0.35
N PRO A 125 0.29 -4.81 -0.84
CA PRO A 125 1.24 -5.41 -1.76
C PRO A 125 2.66 -5.39 -1.20
N ARG A 126 3.40 -6.48 -1.42
CA ARG A 126 4.82 -6.62 -1.07
C ARG A 126 5.55 -7.29 -2.21
N TYR A 127 6.66 -6.73 -2.69
CA TYR A 127 7.56 -7.44 -3.59
C TYR A 127 8.19 -8.64 -2.90
N SER A 128 8.41 -9.72 -3.66
CA SER A 128 9.38 -10.75 -3.27
C SER A 128 10.79 -10.15 -3.23
N PRO A 129 11.75 -10.77 -2.50
CA PRO A 129 13.11 -10.24 -2.40
C PRO A 129 13.85 -10.08 -3.73
N ASP A 130 13.45 -10.84 -4.76
CA ASP A 130 13.98 -10.74 -6.12
C ASP A 130 13.20 -9.78 -7.03
N ASN A 131 12.17 -9.11 -6.50
CA ASN A 131 11.22 -8.24 -7.21
C ASN A 131 10.47 -8.88 -8.39
N ARG A 132 10.47 -10.22 -8.52
CA ARG A 132 9.82 -10.92 -9.62
C ARG A 132 8.36 -11.24 -9.36
N SER A 133 7.96 -11.29 -8.10
CA SER A 133 6.56 -11.53 -7.72
C SER A 133 6.07 -10.56 -6.66
N VAL A 134 4.75 -10.52 -6.50
CA VAL A 134 4.04 -9.69 -5.55
C VAL A 134 3.24 -10.59 -4.63
N TYR A 135 3.47 -10.46 -3.33
CA TYR A 135 2.57 -10.98 -2.29
C TYR A 135 1.55 -9.92 -1.93
N PHE A 136 0.31 -10.31 -1.72
CA PHE A 136 -0.77 -9.40 -1.36
C PHE A 136 -1.87 -10.11 -0.59
N LEU A 137 -2.73 -9.35 0.05
CA LEU A 137 -3.91 -9.86 0.73
C LEU A 137 -5.13 -9.76 -0.19
N SER A 138 -5.85 -10.87 -0.35
CA SER A 138 -7.09 -10.93 -1.11
C SER A 138 -8.12 -11.80 -0.41
N GLU A 139 -9.40 -11.41 -0.47
CA GLU A 139 -10.49 -12.19 0.09
C GLU A 139 -11.24 -13.05 -0.96
N ARG A 140 -10.71 -13.17 -2.18
CA ARG A 140 -11.33 -13.93 -3.29
C ARG A 140 -11.57 -15.42 -3.01
N SER A 141 -10.96 -15.97 -1.96
CA SER A 141 -11.20 -17.32 -1.46
C SER A 141 -12.17 -17.37 -0.27
N GLY A 142 -12.93 -16.30 0.00
CA GLY A 142 -13.94 -16.22 1.06
C GLY A 142 -13.45 -15.59 2.37
N SER A 143 -12.13 -15.41 2.56
CA SER A 143 -11.52 -14.65 3.65
C SER A 143 -10.19 -14.09 3.15
N PHE A 144 -9.71 -12.99 3.75
CA PHE A 144 -8.39 -12.49 3.40
C PHE A 144 -7.32 -13.53 3.69
N ASN A 145 -6.60 -13.88 2.66
CA ASN A 145 -5.44 -14.77 2.67
C ASN A 145 -4.28 -14.10 1.92
N VAL A 146 -3.08 -14.63 2.10
CA VAL A 146 -1.93 -14.24 1.30
C VAL A 146 -2.02 -14.91 -0.07
N TRP A 147 -1.85 -14.10 -1.11
CA TRP A 147 -1.76 -14.49 -2.51
C TRP A 147 -0.42 -14.06 -3.07
N ASN A 148 0.03 -14.73 -4.12
CA ASN A 148 1.25 -14.39 -4.84
C ASN A 148 0.94 -14.36 -6.34
N MET A 149 1.53 -13.39 -7.06
CA MET A 149 1.44 -13.30 -8.52
C MET A 149 2.79 -12.86 -9.10
N PRO A 150 3.20 -13.35 -10.29
CA PRO A 150 4.33 -12.78 -11.02
C PRO A 150 4.06 -11.33 -11.42
N VAL A 151 5.08 -10.46 -11.38
CA VAL A 151 4.93 -9.04 -11.76
C VAL A 151 4.62 -8.90 -13.26
N ASP A 152 5.24 -9.73 -14.09
CA ASP A 152 5.12 -9.74 -15.56
C ASP A 152 3.88 -10.50 -16.05
N ASN A 153 3.28 -11.37 -15.23
CA ASN A 153 2.06 -12.09 -15.55
C ASN A 153 1.09 -12.17 -14.35
N PRO A 154 0.43 -11.05 -13.96
CA PRO A 154 -0.44 -11.02 -12.77
C PRO A 154 -1.65 -11.97 -12.84
N SER A 155 -2.03 -12.44 -14.05
CA SER A 155 -3.12 -13.40 -14.23
C SER A 155 -2.84 -14.78 -13.61
N GLU A 156 -1.58 -15.10 -13.34
CA GLU A 156 -1.15 -16.34 -12.67
C GLU A 156 -1.18 -16.24 -11.14
N ALA A 157 -2.02 -15.38 -10.58
CA ALA A 157 -2.16 -15.25 -9.14
C ALA A 157 -2.62 -16.57 -8.49
N ARG A 158 -1.92 -16.96 -7.40
CA ARG A 158 -2.19 -18.19 -6.64
C ARG A 158 -2.26 -17.93 -5.15
N GLN A 159 -3.09 -18.69 -4.46
CA GLN A 159 -3.24 -18.61 -3.02
C GLN A 159 -2.05 -19.27 -2.30
N VAL A 160 -1.56 -18.62 -1.24
CA VAL A 160 -0.42 -19.07 -0.43
C VAL A 160 -0.89 -19.59 0.93
N THR A 161 -1.85 -18.90 1.58
CA THR A 161 -2.44 -19.32 2.87
C THR A 161 -3.90 -19.68 2.69
N PHE A 162 -4.44 -20.57 3.55
CA PHE A 162 -5.76 -21.18 3.38
C PHE A 162 -6.65 -21.05 4.62
N PHE A 163 -6.57 -19.91 5.30
CA PHE A 163 -7.40 -19.63 6.48
C PHE A 163 -8.87 -19.37 6.08
N LYS A 164 -9.80 -19.90 6.86
CA LYS A 164 -11.25 -19.82 6.57
C LYS A 164 -12.04 -18.98 7.58
N THR A 165 -11.56 -18.89 8.83
CA THR A 165 -12.34 -18.33 9.94
C THR A 165 -12.12 -16.84 10.12
N HIS A 166 -10.87 -16.42 10.17
CA HIS A 166 -10.47 -15.03 10.37
C HIS A 166 -9.66 -14.50 9.18
N PRO A 167 -9.68 -13.19 8.94
CA PRO A 167 -8.87 -12.59 7.88
C PRO A 167 -7.40 -12.53 8.29
N VAL A 168 -6.50 -12.78 7.34
CA VAL A 168 -5.10 -12.41 7.43
C VAL A 168 -4.96 -10.90 7.33
N ARG A 169 -4.08 -10.30 8.14
CA ARG A 169 -3.84 -8.84 8.24
C ARG A 169 -2.35 -8.52 8.33
N PHE A 170 -1.99 -7.28 8.04
CA PHE A 170 -0.65 -6.72 8.30
C PHE A 170 0.50 -7.48 7.64
N LEU A 171 0.31 -7.86 6.37
CA LEU A 171 1.33 -8.59 5.61
C LEU A 171 2.64 -7.79 5.50
N SER A 172 3.72 -8.44 5.85
CA SER A 172 5.09 -7.98 5.63
C SER A 172 5.96 -9.12 5.11
N ILE A 173 7.13 -8.78 4.59
CA ILE A 173 8.11 -9.75 4.10
C ILE A 173 9.51 -9.29 4.52
N SER A 174 10.33 -10.23 4.95
CA SER A 174 11.74 -9.98 5.25
C SER A 174 12.61 -10.10 3.99
N ARG A 175 13.87 -9.72 4.10
CA ARG A 175 14.84 -9.79 2.99
C ARG A 175 15.13 -11.23 2.52
N ASP A 176 14.97 -12.21 3.39
CA ASP A 176 15.13 -13.64 3.06
C ASP A 176 13.86 -14.29 2.50
N GLY A 177 12.77 -13.52 2.36
CA GLY A 177 11.50 -13.99 1.81
C GLY A 177 10.54 -14.55 2.84
N THR A 178 10.86 -14.54 4.13
CA THR A 178 9.94 -14.97 5.18
C THR A 178 8.76 -14.00 5.26
N LEU A 179 7.55 -14.51 5.09
CA LEU A 179 6.32 -13.76 5.27
C LEU A 179 6.00 -13.63 6.75
N CYS A 180 5.47 -12.47 7.16
CA CYS A 180 4.95 -12.26 8.50
C CYS A 180 3.60 -11.57 8.40
N PHE A 181 2.61 -12.07 9.13
CA PHE A 181 1.24 -11.53 9.12
C PHE A 181 0.51 -11.79 10.43
N GLY A 182 -0.53 -11.01 10.67
CA GLY A 182 -1.44 -11.23 11.79
C GLY A 182 -2.60 -12.14 11.38
N TYR A 183 -2.95 -13.10 12.23
CA TYR A 183 -4.13 -13.94 12.10
C TYR A 183 -4.70 -14.24 13.49
N ASN A 184 -6.03 -14.02 13.68
CA ASN A 184 -6.72 -14.28 14.95
C ASN A 184 -6.07 -13.64 16.19
N GLY A 185 -5.48 -12.44 16.03
CA GLY A 185 -4.81 -11.73 17.14
C GLY A 185 -3.37 -12.17 17.42
N GLU A 186 -2.84 -13.13 16.68
CA GLU A 186 -1.48 -13.66 16.84
C GLU A 186 -0.63 -13.34 15.60
N ILE A 187 0.69 -13.47 15.71
CA ILE A 187 1.66 -13.26 14.63
C ILE A 187 2.12 -14.61 14.10
N TYR A 188 2.11 -14.75 12.79
CA TYR A 188 2.53 -15.95 12.05
C TYR A 188 3.66 -15.62 11.06
N THR A 189 4.51 -16.59 10.85
CA THR A 189 5.53 -16.59 9.80
C THR A 189 5.42 -17.85 8.95
#